data_132adceac0c95a5ce4482ed6a046b6be
#
_entry.id   132adceac0c95a5ce4482ed6a046b6be
#
_cell.length_a   1.000
_cell.length_b   1.000
_cell.length_c   1.000
_cell.angle_alpha   90.00
_cell.angle_beta   90.00
_cell.angle_gamma   90.00
#
_symmetry.space_group_name_H-M   'P 1'
#
loop_
_entity.id
_entity.type
_entity.pdbx_description
1 polymer ?
#
loop_
_entity_poly.entity_id
_entity_poly.type
_entity_poly.pdbx_seq_one_letter_code
_entity_poly.pdbx_strand_id
1 'polypeptide(L)'
;MNRRTFLMGVAGLAGCARGRPRLNVYNWSNYVAPDTIANFEAEFGVRVRYATYESNEEMLAKVMGGNSGWDVVFPSHNRIPPMRQYGLLARLDHARLPNLPNLEPRFQSPPWDPRLEYCVPYMWGATGVAYNQSVAPAPAAWADLWSARFKGRLTMLDDPEEVLGACLLKLRLSYNSTDDASLRRAEHEAIAQKPLLRAYLNAEFRDQLVAGDILVAHSWATTAQQAIDAAPQLAFAYPAEGFPLYGDNAVVLRESGRAELAHEFINYLLRAPVAAAIVQTSRTATANGAAQALLPEALRRNTTLFPSAETLARGQWIATMPAATQRLRDRMWTEIKSA
;
A
#
# COMPACT_ATOMS: atom_id res chain seq x y z
N MET A 1 -0.90 -82.66 -20.77
CA MET A 1 -1.29 -81.89 -19.59
C MET A 1 -0.80 -80.45 -19.74
N ASN A 2 -1.69 -79.57 -20.22
CA ASN A 2 -1.33 -78.18 -20.56
C ASN A 2 -1.61 -77.25 -19.36
N ARG A 3 -0.57 -76.62 -18.83
CA ARG A 3 -0.70 -75.48 -17.84
C ARG A 3 -0.80 -74.19 -18.62
N ARG A 4 -1.99 -73.63 -18.76
CA ARG A 4 -2.23 -72.25 -19.16
C ARG A 4 -2.29 -71.38 -17.92
N THR A 5 -1.24 -70.63 -17.76
CA THR A 5 -1.13 -69.58 -16.69
C THR A 5 -1.98 -68.40 -17.08
N PHE A 6 -2.94 -68.06 -16.24
CA PHE A 6 -3.82 -66.89 -16.35
C PHE A 6 -3.09 -65.70 -15.74
N LEU A 7 -2.58 -64.79 -16.57
CA LEU A 7 -2.03 -63.50 -16.16
C LEU A 7 -3.17 -62.49 -16.09
N MET A 8 -3.72 -62.25 -14.90
CA MET A 8 -4.55 -61.09 -14.62
C MET A 8 -3.64 -59.87 -14.54
N GLY A 9 -3.74 -58.97 -15.52
CA GLY A 9 -3.13 -57.65 -15.50
C GLY A 9 -3.84 -56.78 -14.49
N VAL A 10 -3.14 -56.47 -13.40
CA VAL A 10 -3.53 -55.37 -12.49
C VAL A 10 -3.15 -54.06 -13.20
N ALA A 11 -4.13 -53.43 -13.84
CA ALA A 11 -4.00 -52.04 -14.29
C ALA A 11 -3.91 -51.14 -13.05
N GLY A 12 -2.67 -50.87 -12.63
CA GLY A 12 -2.41 -49.89 -11.57
C GLY A 12 -2.89 -48.52 -12.03
N LEU A 13 -3.91 -48.02 -11.37
CA LEU A 13 -4.28 -46.61 -11.38
C LEU A 13 -3.12 -45.82 -10.77
N ALA A 14 -2.11 -45.49 -11.59
CA ALA A 14 -1.15 -44.46 -11.29
C ALA A 14 -1.89 -43.10 -11.35
N GLY A 15 -2.71 -42.82 -10.33
CA GLY A 15 -3.16 -41.49 -10.06
C GLY A 15 -1.92 -40.65 -9.80
N CYS A 16 -1.46 -39.89 -10.81
CA CYS A 16 -0.51 -38.83 -10.61
C CYS A 16 -1.08 -37.92 -9.51
N ALA A 17 -0.54 -38.05 -8.30
CA ALA A 17 -0.73 -37.06 -7.25
C ALA A 17 -0.07 -35.76 -7.76
N ARG A 18 -0.74 -35.04 -8.67
CA ARG A 18 -0.39 -33.67 -9.00
C ARG A 18 -0.58 -32.89 -7.72
N GLY A 19 0.53 -32.42 -7.13
CA GLY A 19 0.47 -31.54 -5.97
C GLY A 19 -0.49 -30.39 -6.27
N ARG A 20 -1.16 -29.88 -5.22
CA ARG A 20 -2.10 -28.76 -5.37
C ARG A 20 -1.44 -27.63 -6.19
N PRO A 21 -2.16 -27.00 -7.13
CA PRO A 21 -1.64 -25.83 -7.86
C PRO A 21 -1.15 -24.79 -6.88
N ARG A 22 -0.09 -24.07 -7.22
CA ARG A 22 0.52 -23.08 -6.33
C ARG A 22 0.41 -21.69 -6.94
N LEU A 23 -0.01 -20.71 -6.15
CA LEU A 23 0.02 -19.28 -6.47
C LEU A 23 1.09 -18.60 -5.62
N ASN A 24 1.89 -17.70 -6.20
CA ASN A 24 2.90 -16.92 -5.50
C ASN A 24 2.45 -15.45 -5.42
N VAL A 25 2.19 -14.97 -4.21
CA VAL A 25 1.69 -13.63 -3.91
C VAL A 25 2.73 -12.85 -3.12
N TYR A 26 3.06 -11.65 -3.55
CA TYR A 26 3.99 -10.75 -2.90
C TYR A 26 3.28 -9.43 -2.62
N ASN A 27 3.06 -9.10 -1.35
CA ASN A 27 2.18 -8.02 -0.92
C ASN A 27 2.86 -7.16 0.16
N TRP A 28 2.25 -6.09 0.53
CA TRP A 28 2.61 -5.31 1.70
C TRP A 28 2.36 -6.10 2.99
N SER A 29 3.10 -5.81 4.04
CA SER A 29 2.82 -6.34 5.38
C SER A 29 1.43 -5.88 5.86
N ASN A 30 0.75 -6.75 6.60
CA ASN A 30 -0.57 -6.47 7.21
C ASN A 30 -1.69 -6.10 6.22
N TYR A 31 -1.63 -6.55 4.98
CA TYR A 31 -2.60 -6.23 3.92
C TYR A 31 -3.60 -7.36 3.64
N VAL A 32 -3.67 -8.37 4.48
CA VAL A 32 -4.70 -9.44 4.46
C VAL A 32 -5.15 -9.76 5.88
N ALA A 33 -6.39 -10.27 6.04
CA ALA A 33 -6.83 -10.81 7.32
C ALA A 33 -6.15 -12.18 7.59
N PRO A 34 -6.00 -12.60 8.85
CA PRO A 34 -5.26 -13.81 9.22
C PRO A 34 -5.71 -15.08 8.51
N ASP A 35 -6.98 -15.19 8.22
CA ASP A 35 -7.62 -16.35 7.59
C ASP A 35 -7.78 -16.21 6.06
N THR A 36 -7.51 -15.05 5.48
CA THR A 36 -7.72 -14.77 4.05
C THR A 36 -7.06 -15.80 3.15
N ILE A 37 -5.79 -16.11 3.39
CA ILE A 37 -5.02 -17.05 2.58
C ILE A 37 -5.52 -18.48 2.79
N ALA A 38 -5.74 -18.88 4.04
CA ALA A 38 -6.21 -20.24 4.36
C ALA A 38 -7.59 -20.51 3.76
N ASN A 39 -8.50 -19.55 3.80
CA ASN A 39 -9.83 -19.65 3.21
C ASN A 39 -9.76 -19.76 1.68
N PHE A 40 -8.91 -18.96 1.03
CA PHE A 40 -8.68 -19.09 -0.41
C PHE A 40 -8.11 -20.47 -0.78
N GLU A 41 -7.09 -20.94 -0.05
CA GLU A 41 -6.49 -22.27 -0.28
C GLU A 41 -7.52 -23.40 -0.15
N ALA A 42 -8.40 -23.30 0.85
CA ALA A 42 -9.43 -24.29 1.11
C ALA A 42 -10.51 -24.28 0.02
N GLU A 43 -10.98 -23.10 -0.38
CA GLU A 43 -12.05 -22.98 -1.37
C GLU A 43 -11.60 -23.40 -2.77
N PHE A 44 -10.40 -23.01 -3.19
CA PHE A 44 -9.90 -23.24 -4.56
C PHE A 44 -9.02 -24.51 -4.69
N GLY A 45 -8.75 -25.21 -3.60
CA GLY A 45 -7.95 -26.44 -3.61
C GLY A 45 -6.49 -26.22 -3.99
N VAL A 46 -5.94 -25.06 -3.67
CA VAL A 46 -4.60 -24.60 -4.08
C VAL A 46 -3.66 -24.45 -2.88
N ARG A 47 -2.41 -24.03 -3.15
CA ARG A 47 -1.44 -23.54 -2.16
C ARG A 47 -1.01 -22.15 -2.53
N VAL A 48 -0.92 -21.26 -1.54
CA VAL A 48 -0.40 -19.89 -1.74
C VAL A 48 0.96 -19.76 -1.05
N ARG A 49 1.97 -19.37 -1.82
CA ARG A 49 3.19 -18.80 -1.24
C ARG A 49 2.95 -17.32 -1.07
N TYR A 50 2.78 -16.90 0.17
CA TYR A 50 2.60 -15.49 0.52
C TYR A 50 3.88 -14.95 1.13
N ALA A 51 4.38 -13.82 0.62
CA ALA A 51 5.50 -13.08 1.21
C ALA A 51 5.19 -11.60 1.19
N THR A 52 5.90 -10.83 2.01
CA THR A 52 5.68 -9.40 2.18
C THR A 52 6.91 -8.58 1.84
N TYR A 53 6.71 -7.29 1.55
CA TYR A 53 7.72 -6.26 1.36
C TYR A 53 7.28 -4.97 2.09
N GLU A 54 8.26 -4.06 2.30
CA GLU A 54 8.04 -2.82 3.02
C GLU A 54 8.21 -1.57 2.14
N SER A 55 8.64 -1.73 0.87
CA SER A 55 8.77 -0.63 -0.08
C SER A 55 8.51 -1.05 -1.52
N ASN A 56 8.06 -0.10 -2.37
CA ASN A 56 7.95 -0.33 -3.80
C ASN A 56 9.30 -0.66 -4.45
N GLU A 57 10.38 -0.09 -3.94
CA GLU A 57 11.74 -0.32 -4.41
C GLU A 57 12.17 -1.78 -4.20
N GLU A 58 11.89 -2.35 -3.03
CA GLU A 58 12.14 -3.76 -2.72
C GLU A 58 11.34 -4.67 -3.67
N MET A 59 10.05 -4.41 -3.85
CA MET A 59 9.19 -5.16 -4.76
C MET A 59 9.71 -5.07 -6.21
N LEU A 60 9.99 -3.84 -6.70
CA LEU A 60 10.48 -3.61 -8.05
C LEU A 60 11.83 -4.27 -8.30
N ALA A 61 12.77 -4.22 -7.35
CA ALA A 61 14.07 -4.88 -7.46
C ALA A 61 13.92 -6.40 -7.73
N LYS A 62 12.89 -7.02 -7.14
CA LYS A 62 12.61 -8.45 -7.36
C LYS A 62 11.96 -8.75 -8.71
N VAL A 63 11.07 -7.89 -9.20
CA VAL A 63 10.27 -8.19 -10.41
C VAL A 63 10.88 -7.64 -11.70
N MET A 64 11.75 -6.64 -11.63
CA MET A 64 12.33 -6.00 -12.82
C MET A 64 13.28 -6.91 -13.61
N GLY A 65 13.93 -7.85 -12.94
CA GLY A 65 14.85 -8.81 -13.60
C GLY A 65 14.15 -9.88 -14.44
N GLY A 66 12.83 -10.02 -14.33
CA GLY A 66 12.07 -11.15 -14.85
C GLY A 66 12.38 -12.46 -14.11
N ASN A 67 11.55 -13.47 -14.31
CA ASN A 67 11.65 -14.78 -13.63
C ASN A 67 11.69 -14.65 -12.08
N SER A 68 10.98 -13.65 -11.55
CA SER A 68 10.90 -13.40 -10.10
C SER A 68 10.24 -14.57 -9.37
N GLY A 69 9.43 -15.33 -10.09
CA GLY A 69 8.62 -16.42 -9.57
C GLY A 69 7.38 -15.97 -8.82
N TRP A 70 7.01 -14.68 -8.89
CA TRP A 70 5.77 -14.14 -8.36
C TRP A 70 4.68 -14.10 -9.44
N ASP A 71 3.43 -14.25 -9.01
CA ASP A 71 2.27 -14.23 -9.89
C ASP A 71 1.46 -12.94 -9.70
N VAL A 72 1.23 -12.55 -8.44
CA VAL A 72 0.48 -11.36 -8.05
C VAL A 72 1.35 -10.49 -7.16
N VAL A 73 1.40 -9.18 -7.45
CA VAL A 73 2.05 -8.16 -6.62
C VAL A 73 1.11 -6.94 -6.42
N PHE A 74 1.42 -6.08 -5.45
CA PHE A 74 0.54 -4.98 -5.05
C PHE A 74 1.25 -3.61 -5.10
N PRO A 75 1.68 -3.14 -6.27
CA PRO A 75 2.34 -1.84 -6.40
C PRO A 75 1.42 -0.66 -6.06
N SER A 76 2.02 0.41 -5.57
CA SER A 76 1.34 1.69 -5.46
C SER A 76 1.00 2.23 -6.85
N HIS A 77 -0.09 2.99 -6.93
CA HIS A 77 -0.69 3.43 -8.20
C HIS A 77 0.28 4.18 -9.13
N ASN A 78 1.20 4.98 -8.56
CA ASN A 78 2.20 5.72 -9.32
C ASN A 78 3.28 4.82 -9.94
N ARG A 79 3.34 3.55 -9.56
CA ARG A 79 4.22 2.53 -10.16
C ARG A 79 3.55 1.77 -11.32
N ILE A 80 2.22 1.86 -11.47
CA ILE A 80 1.49 1.15 -12.55
C ILE A 80 1.95 1.61 -13.94
N PRO A 81 1.99 2.94 -14.27
CA PRO A 81 2.43 3.38 -15.60
C PRO A 81 3.85 2.92 -15.96
N PRO A 82 4.90 3.07 -15.14
CA PRO A 82 6.23 2.57 -15.48
C PRO A 82 6.28 1.04 -15.56
N MET A 83 5.64 0.28 -14.67
CA MET A 83 5.59 -1.19 -14.77
C MET A 83 4.95 -1.65 -16.07
N ARG A 84 3.88 -0.96 -16.53
CA ARG A 84 3.28 -1.20 -17.84
C ARG A 84 4.24 -0.88 -18.97
N GLN A 85 4.92 0.25 -18.93
CA GLN A 85 5.89 0.67 -19.94
C GLN A 85 7.04 -0.33 -20.08
N TYR A 86 7.53 -0.88 -18.97
CA TYR A 86 8.56 -1.94 -18.97
C TYR A 86 8.00 -3.32 -19.31
N GLY A 87 6.69 -3.43 -19.55
CA GLY A 87 6.05 -4.68 -19.93
C GLY A 87 6.05 -5.74 -18.82
N LEU A 88 6.03 -5.33 -17.57
CA LEU A 88 6.02 -6.24 -16.42
C LEU A 88 4.60 -6.77 -16.10
N LEU A 89 3.55 -6.09 -16.57
CA LEU A 89 2.16 -6.39 -16.22
C LEU A 89 1.48 -7.21 -17.33
N ALA A 90 0.69 -8.20 -16.94
CA ALA A 90 -0.27 -8.86 -17.79
C ALA A 90 -1.53 -7.99 -17.94
N ARG A 91 -2.21 -8.09 -19.08
CA ARG A 91 -3.58 -7.54 -19.20
C ARG A 91 -4.54 -8.39 -18.38
N LEU A 92 -5.47 -7.72 -17.71
CA LEU A 92 -6.51 -8.39 -16.94
C LEU A 92 -7.64 -8.87 -17.86
N ASP A 93 -8.12 -10.08 -17.58
CA ASP A 93 -9.34 -10.61 -18.16
C ASP A 93 -10.53 -10.27 -17.25
N HIS A 94 -11.30 -9.26 -17.62
CA HIS A 94 -12.45 -8.82 -16.84
C HIS A 94 -13.55 -9.88 -16.71
N ALA A 95 -13.65 -10.82 -17.66
CA ALA A 95 -14.61 -11.92 -17.55
C ALA A 95 -14.33 -12.82 -16.33
N ARG A 96 -13.07 -12.83 -15.86
CA ARG A 96 -12.63 -13.55 -14.66
C ARG A 96 -12.73 -12.73 -13.39
N LEU A 97 -13.17 -11.47 -13.47
CA LEU A 97 -13.27 -10.53 -12.35
C LEU A 97 -14.71 -10.03 -12.13
N PRO A 98 -15.70 -10.93 -11.95
CA PRO A 98 -17.10 -10.54 -11.80
C PRO A 98 -17.38 -9.63 -10.60
N ASN A 99 -16.47 -9.51 -9.63
CA ASN A 99 -16.59 -8.62 -8.48
C ASN A 99 -15.99 -7.22 -8.71
N LEU A 100 -15.49 -6.87 -9.90
CA LEU A 100 -15.05 -5.50 -10.22
C LEU A 100 -16.11 -4.41 -9.92
N PRO A 101 -17.42 -4.65 -10.13
CA PRO A 101 -18.45 -3.66 -9.78
C PRO A 101 -18.53 -3.32 -8.29
N ASN A 102 -17.90 -4.10 -7.41
CA ASN A 102 -17.81 -3.78 -5.98
C ASN A 102 -16.88 -2.60 -5.68
N LEU A 103 -16.04 -2.18 -6.63
CA LEU A 103 -15.20 -0.99 -6.46
C LEU A 103 -16.05 0.29 -6.32
N GLU A 104 -15.59 1.22 -5.48
CA GLU A 104 -16.17 2.56 -5.41
C GLU A 104 -16.09 3.26 -6.79
N PRO A 105 -17.06 4.11 -7.14
CA PRO A 105 -17.09 4.79 -8.46
C PRO A 105 -15.77 5.47 -8.84
N ARG A 106 -15.08 6.12 -7.88
CA ARG A 106 -13.79 6.79 -8.13
C ARG A 106 -12.66 5.84 -8.49
N PHE A 107 -12.77 4.55 -8.14
CA PHE A 107 -11.79 3.51 -8.43
C PHE A 107 -12.17 2.62 -9.62
N GLN A 108 -13.35 2.83 -10.23
CA GLN A 108 -13.75 2.11 -11.44
C GLN A 108 -13.08 2.65 -12.70
N SER A 109 -12.57 3.90 -12.66
CA SER A 109 -11.82 4.52 -13.75
C SER A 109 -10.71 5.42 -13.21
N PRO A 110 -9.70 4.83 -12.51
CA PRO A 110 -8.64 5.61 -11.89
C PRO A 110 -7.68 6.20 -12.93
N PRO A 111 -7.10 7.40 -12.70
CA PRO A 111 -6.26 8.07 -13.70
C PRO A 111 -5.06 7.28 -14.18
N TRP A 112 -4.53 6.38 -13.36
CA TRP A 112 -3.36 5.56 -13.70
C TRP A 112 -3.67 4.34 -14.55
N ASP A 113 -4.95 3.90 -14.59
CA ASP A 113 -5.44 2.82 -15.46
C ASP A 113 -6.96 2.95 -15.68
N PRO A 114 -7.43 3.91 -16.50
CA PRO A 114 -8.85 4.25 -16.62
C PRO A 114 -9.79 3.12 -17.07
N ARG A 115 -9.23 2.05 -17.63
CA ARG A 115 -10.02 0.90 -18.08
C ARG A 115 -9.78 -0.34 -17.23
N LEU A 116 -8.98 -0.23 -16.15
CA LEU A 116 -8.57 -1.37 -15.32
C LEU A 116 -7.96 -2.52 -16.14
N GLU A 117 -7.16 -2.17 -17.15
CA GLU A 117 -6.58 -3.15 -18.06
C GLU A 117 -5.43 -3.93 -17.42
N TYR A 118 -4.76 -3.35 -16.42
CA TYR A 118 -3.51 -3.89 -15.84
C TYR A 118 -3.55 -3.99 -14.33
N CYS A 119 -4.46 -3.28 -13.67
CA CYS A 119 -4.51 -3.29 -12.21
C CYS A 119 -5.94 -3.22 -11.68
N VAL A 120 -6.12 -3.74 -10.48
CA VAL A 120 -7.34 -3.61 -9.69
C VAL A 120 -7.02 -2.81 -8.44
N PRO A 121 -7.60 -1.62 -8.23
CA PRO A 121 -7.47 -0.88 -6.98
C PRO A 121 -7.87 -1.75 -5.79
N TYR A 122 -7.01 -1.81 -4.78
CA TYR A 122 -7.16 -2.70 -3.63
C TYR A 122 -7.36 -1.94 -2.33
N MET A 123 -6.33 -1.23 -1.90
CA MET A 123 -6.32 -0.39 -0.71
C MET A 123 -5.93 1.03 -1.09
N TRP A 124 -6.30 2.00 -0.25
CA TRP A 124 -5.86 3.38 -0.41
C TRP A 124 -5.69 4.03 0.96
N GLY A 125 -5.02 5.16 0.98
CA GLY A 125 -4.83 5.92 2.19
C GLY A 125 -4.29 7.31 1.90
N ALA A 126 -3.94 7.99 2.96
CA ALA A 126 -3.35 9.32 2.94
C ALA A 126 -2.22 9.40 3.96
N THR A 127 -1.37 10.40 3.80
CA THR A 127 -0.33 10.72 4.77
C THR A 127 -0.66 12.04 5.46
N GLY A 128 -0.38 12.11 6.74
CA GLY A 128 -0.64 13.29 7.58
C GLY A 128 0.20 13.26 8.85
N VAL A 129 -0.38 13.72 9.95
CA VAL A 129 0.31 13.88 11.22
C VAL A 129 -0.39 13.09 12.32
N ALA A 130 0.28 12.07 12.86
CA ALA A 130 -0.14 11.40 14.08
C ALA A 130 0.46 12.12 15.30
N TYR A 131 -0.32 12.28 16.37
CA TYR A 131 0.15 13.02 17.52
C TYR A 131 -0.51 12.58 18.83
N ASN A 132 0.15 12.84 19.94
CA ASN A 132 -0.42 12.68 21.27
C ASN A 132 -1.29 13.91 21.59
N GLN A 133 -2.51 13.70 22.07
CA GLN A 133 -3.48 14.77 22.38
C GLN A 133 -3.06 15.67 23.54
N SER A 134 -2.00 15.32 24.28
CA SER A 134 -1.37 16.23 25.25
C SER A 134 -0.65 17.42 24.57
N VAL A 135 -0.42 17.35 23.26
CA VAL A 135 0.17 18.44 22.47
C VAL A 135 -0.88 19.53 22.24
N ALA A 136 -0.61 20.72 22.78
CA ALA A 136 -1.47 21.90 22.63
C ALA A 136 -0.66 23.11 22.11
N PRO A 137 -1.11 23.80 21.05
CA PRO A 137 -2.22 23.40 20.18
C PRO A 137 -1.89 22.13 19.38
N ALA A 138 -2.93 21.40 18.98
CA ALA A 138 -2.79 20.22 18.10
C ALA A 138 -2.15 20.62 16.76
N PRO A 139 -1.32 19.77 16.14
CA PRO A 139 -0.80 20.01 14.79
C PRO A 139 -1.95 20.12 13.79
N ALA A 140 -1.94 21.15 12.96
CA ALA A 140 -2.96 21.41 11.93
C ALA A 140 -2.37 21.67 10.55
N ALA A 141 -1.06 21.86 10.48
CA ALA A 141 -0.32 22.22 9.27
C ALA A 141 1.00 21.45 9.22
N TRP A 142 1.55 21.25 8.00
CA TRP A 142 2.89 20.70 7.86
C TRP A 142 3.95 21.55 8.58
N ALA A 143 3.78 22.88 8.55
CA ALA A 143 4.70 23.80 9.20
C ALA A 143 4.86 23.53 10.71
N ASP A 144 3.87 22.96 11.38
CA ASP A 144 3.94 22.61 12.80
C ASP A 144 5.06 21.62 13.12
N LEU A 145 5.43 20.77 12.15
CA LEU A 145 6.52 19.79 12.29
C LEU A 145 7.92 20.44 12.30
N TRP A 146 8.03 21.75 12.06
CA TRP A 146 9.27 22.54 12.18
C TRP A 146 9.37 23.28 13.51
N SER A 147 8.45 23.00 14.45
CA SER A 147 8.44 23.66 15.76
C SER A 147 9.49 23.04 16.68
N ALA A 148 10.34 23.90 17.25
CA ALA A 148 11.35 23.50 18.25
C ALA A 148 10.75 22.83 19.50
N ARG A 149 9.44 23.00 19.77
CA ARG A 149 8.73 22.33 20.88
C ARG A 149 8.74 20.79 20.77
N PHE A 150 8.97 20.26 19.57
CA PHE A 150 9.01 18.81 19.31
C PHE A 150 10.43 18.25 19.19
N LYS A 151 11.46 19.07 19.44
CA LYS A 151 12.86 18.63 19.28
C LYS A 151 13.12 17.31 20.02
N GLY A 152 13.60 16.31 19.28
CA GLY A 152 13.91 14.95 19.77
C GLY A 152 12.68 14.09 20.07
N ARG A 153 11.46 14.60 19.81
CA ARG A 153 10.18 13.90 20.02
C ARG A 153 9.28 13.91 18.77
N LEU A 154 9.89 14.11 17.62
CA LEU A 154 9.27 14.15 16.31
C LEU A 154 9.98 13.15 15.39
N THR A 155 9.23 12.41 14.59
CA THR A 155 9.75 11.57 13.51
C THR A 155 9.15 11.96 12.18
N MET A 156 9.94 11.80 11.12
CA MET A 156 9.45 11.82 9.73
C MET A 156 9.54 10.40 9.15
N LEU A 157 8.77 10.12 8.09
CA LEU A 157 8.87 8.85 7.38
C LEU A 157 10.26 8.70 6.75
N ASP A 158 10.80 7.48 6.72
CA ASP A 158 12.04 7.15 6.02
C ASP A 158 11.74 6.90 4.53
N ASP A 159 11.20 7.94 3.88
CA ASP A 159 10.76 7.90 2.50
C ASP A 159 11.01 9.27 1.83
N PRO A 160 11.84 9.34 0.77
CA PRO A 160 12.16 10.59 0.09
C PRO A 160 10.94 11.25 -0.58
N GLU A 161 9.99 10.46 -1.08
CA GLU A 161 8.78 10.99 -1.74
C GLU A 161 7.88 11.69 -0.71
N GLU A 162 7.72 11.06 0.45
CA GLU A 162 6.91 11.59 1.55
C GLU A 162 7.54 12.82 2.21
N VAL A 163 8.84 12.78 2.51
CA VAL A 163 9.54 13.91 3.18
C VAL A 163 9.62 15.13 2.28
N LEU A 164 10.08 14.98 1.04
CA LEU A 164 10.14 16.10 0.09
C LEU A 164 8.75 16.62 -0.24
N GLY A 165 7.75 15.74 -0.33
CA GLY A 165 6.35 16.10 -0.53
C GLY A 165 5.78 16.94 0.61
N ALA A 166 6.02 16.58 1.87
CA ALA A 166 5.62 17.35 3.04
C ALA A 166 6.29 18.74 3.06
N CYS A 167 7.58 18.81 2.68
CA CYS A 167 8.30 20.08 2.54
C CYS A 167 7.71 20.96 1.43
N LEU A 168 7.37 20.39 0.28
CA LEU A 168 6.71 21.11 -0.82
C LEU A 168 5.36 21.68 -0.37
N LEU A 169 4.52 20.86 0.28
CA LEU A 169 3.21 21.31 0.79
C LEU A 169 3.36 22.41 1.84
N LYS A 170 4.33 22.29 2.78
CA LYS A 170 4.67 23.36 3.72
C LYS A 170 4.98 24.68 3.01
N LEU A 171 5.66 24.61 1.88
CA LEU A 171 5.99 25.77 1.04
C LEU A 171 4.82 26.24 0.16
N ARG A 172 3.62 25.66 0.28
CA ARG A 172 2.46 25.91 -0.57
C ARG A 172 2.71 25.59 -2.06
N LEU A 173 3.58 24.61 -2.32
CA LEU A 173 3.88 24.08 -3.64
C LEU A 173 3.13 22.75 -3.85
N SER A 174 3.01 22.33 -5.12
CA SER A 174 2.43 21.00 -5.41
C SER A 174 3.30 19.89 -4.85
N TYR A 175 2.69 18.91 -4.19
CA TYR A 175 3.35 17.66 -3.78
C TYR A 175 4.08 16.99 -4.97
N ASN A 176 3.49 17.09 -6.15
CA ASN A 176 3.96 16.46 -7.38
C ASN A 176 4.91 17.37 -8.20
N SER A 177 5.51 18.40 -7.60
CA SER A 177 6.41 19.28 -8.32
C SER A 177 7.58 18.51 -8.93
N THR A 178 7.89 18.81 -10.20
CA THR A 178 9.06 18.33 -10.94
C THR A 178 10.06 19.45 -11.22
N ASP A 179 9.76 20.65 -10.73
CA ASP A 179 10.62 21.82 -10.90
C ASP A 179 11.83 21.77 -9.96
N ASP A 180 13.03 21.81 -10.52
CA ASP A 180 14.29 21.67 -9.77
C ASP A 180 14.44 22.75 -8.67
N ALA A 181 14.01 23.99 -8.93
CA ALA A 181 14.11 25.05 -7.92
C ALA A 181 13.17 24.78 -6.73
N SER A 182 11.96 24.31 -6.99
CA SER A 182 10.99 23.90 -5.96
C SER A 182 11.50 22.73 -5.13
N LEU A 183 12.09 21.73 -5.78
CA LEU A 183 12.67 20.56 -5.12
C LEU A 183 13.87 20.94 -4.24
N ARG A 184 14.75 21.83 -4.70
CA ARG A 184 15.86 22.34 -3.89
C ARG A 184 15.39 23.13 -2.67
N ARG A 185 14.32 23.88 -2.80
CA ARG A 185 13.69 24.55 -1.63
C ARG A 185 13.17 23.52 -0.63
N ALA A 186 12.53 22.44 -1.12
CA ALA A 186 12.04 21.36 -0.25
C ALA A 186 13.19 20.63 0.44
N GLU A 187 14.30 20.35 -0.26
CA GLU A 187 15.51 19.78 0.31
C GLU A 187 16.08 20.64 1.45
N HIS A 188 16.18 21.95 1.21
CA HIS A 188 16.66 22.89 2.23
C HIS A 188 15.76 22.89 3.48
N GLU A 189 14.45 22.81 3.31
CA GLU A 189 13.50 22.67 4.42
C GLU A 189 13.70 21.36 5.19
N ALA A 190 13.94 20.24 4.51
CA ALA A 190 14.19 18.95 5.15
C ALA A 190 15.50 18.96 5.96
N ILE A 191 16.57 19.56 5.40
CA ILE A 191 17.85 19.73 6.10
C ILE A 191 17.68 20.62 7.34
N ALA A 192 16.95 21.73 7.20
CA ALA A 192 16.67 22.64 8.33
C ALA A 192 15.83 21.97 9.46
N GLN A 193 14.97 21.03 9.10
CA GLN A 193 14.16 20.27 10.08
C GLN A 193 14.99 19.21 10.82
N LYS A 194 15.99 18.62 10.18
CA LYS A 194 16.72 17.46 10.69
C LYS A 194 17.20 17.58 12.15
N PRO A 195 17.71 18.72 12.64
CA PRO A 195 18.11 18.88 14.05
C PRO A 195 16.96 18.77 15.06
N LEU A 196 15.70 18.81 14.60
CA LEU A 196 14.51 18.65 15.43
C LEU A 196 14.07 17.18 15.52
N LEU A 197 14.45 16.36 14.56
CA LEU A 197 13.99 14.99 14.47
C LEU A 197 14.67 14.10 15.51
N ARG A 198 13.91 13.13 16.00
CA ARG A 198 14.46 11.96 16.69
C ARG A 198 15.07 11.00 15.66
N ALA A 199 14.31 10.71 14.58
CA ALA A 199 14.73 9.80 13.52
C ALA A 199 13.83 9.93 12.28
N TYR A 200 14.27 9.36 11.17
CA TYR A 200 13.42 8.91 10.06
C TYR A 200 13.01 7.47 10.34
N LEU A 201 11.70 7.18 10.37
CA LEU A 201 11.13 5.88 10.70
C LEU A 201 9.90 5.61 9.82
N ASN A 202 9.71 4.36 9.44
CA ASN A 202 8.47 3.91 8.78
C ASN A 202 7.46 3.41 9.82
N ALA A 203 7.02 2.15 9.75
CA ALA A 203 6.00 1.63 10.68
C ALA A 203 6.42 1.64 12.15
N GLU A 204 7.72 1.69 12.44
CA GLU A 204 8.30 1.64 13.79
C GLU A 204 7.94 2.86 14.65
N PHE A 205 7.58 4.00 14.04
CA PHE A 205 7.13 5.17 14.79
C PHE A 205 5.89 4.85 15.63
N ARG A 206 5.05 3.90 15.21
CA ARG A 206 3.84 3.49 15.92
C ARG A 206 4.15 3.12 17.38
N ASP A 207 5.10 2.22 17.58
CA ASP A 207 5.41 1.72 18.91
C ASP A 207 6.02 2.81 19.79
N GLN A 208 6.84 3.71 19.23
CA GLN A 208 7.40 4.86 19.93
C GLN A 208 6.32 5.90 20.30
N LEU A 209 5.32 6.10 19.43
CA LEU A 209 4.21 7.02 19.70
C LEU A 209 3.29 6.46 20.80
N VAL A 210 2.99 5.15 20.75
CA VAL A 210 2.21 4.43 21.77
C VAL A 210 2.92 4.46 23.13
N ALA A 211 4.23 4.26 23.16
CA ALA A 211 5.05 4.34 24.38
C ALA A 211 5.20 5.77 24.91
N GLY A 212 4.90 6.78 24.10
CA GLY A 212 5.10 8.18 24.45
C GLY A 212 6.55 8.66 24.31
N ASP A 213 7.41 7.90 23.66
CA ASP A 213 8.80 8.28 23.35
C ASP A 213 8.86 9.45 22.37
N ILE A 214 7.90 9.51 21.44
CA ILE A 214 7.66 10.63 20.56
C ILE A 214 6.26 11.23 20.81
N LEU A 215 6.07 12.47 20.43
CA LEU A 215 4.81 13.18 20.57
C LEU A 215 4.09 13.40 19.25
N VAL A 216 4.85 13.47 18.17
CA VAL A 216 4.35 13.78 16.83
C VAL A 216 5.11 12.93 15.81
N ALA A 217 4.39 12.47 14.80
CA ALA A 217 4.95 11.68 13.69
C ALA A 217 4.33 12.08 12.36
N HIS A 218 5.14 12.28 11.34
CA HIS A 218 4.72 12.17 9.94
C HIS A 218 4.32 10.73 9.68
N SER A 219 3.11 10.48 9.23
CA SER A 219 2.50 9.15 9.35
C SER A 219 1.52 8.85 8.23
N TRP A 220 1.54 7.63 7.75
CA TRP A 220 0.41 7.07 7.01
C TRP A 220 -0.81 6.92 7.95
N ALA A 221 -2.00 7.23 7.43
CA ALA A 221 -3.26 7.14 8.18
C ALA A 221 -3.52 5.72 8.73
N THR A 222 -3.13 4.68 7.98
CA THR A 222 -3.21 3.28 8.40
C THR A 222 -2.43 3.02 9.70
N THR A 223 -1.14 3.38 9.71
CA THR A 223 -0.27 3.16 10.87
C THR A 223 -0.68 4.05 12.05
N ALA A 224 -1.14 5.29 11.75
CA ALA A 224 -1.71 6.16 12.77
C ALA A 224 -2.96 5.55 13.42
N GLN A 225 -3.87 4.95 12.62
CA GLN A 225 -5.06 4.30 13.16
C GLN A 225 -4.72 3.10 14.03
N GLN A 226 -3.75 2.29 13.61
CA GLN A 226 -3.26 1.18 14.45
C GLN A 226 -2.68 1.66 15.78
N ALA A 227 -1.99 2.82 15.79
CA ALA A 227 -1.49 3.45 17.01
C ALA A 227 -2.65 3.96 17.89
N ILE A 228 -3.66 4.61 17.29
CA ILE A 228 -4.86 5.11 17.99
C ILE A 228 -5.65 3.96 18.62
N ASP A 229 -5.80 2.84 17.92
CA ASP A 229 -6.47 1.65 18.46
C ASP A 229 -5.74 1.08 19.68
N ALA A 230 -4.41 1.18 19.71
CA ALA A 230 -3.58 0.72 20.84
C ALA A 230 -3.51 1.75 21.99
N ALA A 231 -3.65 3.05 21.69
CA ALA A 231 -3.49 4.15 22.65
C ALA A 231 -4.46 5.29 22.33
N PRO A 232 -5.66 5.32 22.96
CA PRO A 232 -6.74 6.28 22.65
C PRO A 232 -6.38 7.75 22.86
N GLN A 233 -5.30 8.06 23.57
CA GLN A 233 -4.77 9.43 23.71
C GLN A 233 -4.06 9.94 22.46
N LEU A 234 -3.95 9.12 21.42
CA LEU A 234 -3.39 9.51 20.13
C LEU A 234 -4.48 10.01 19.19
N ALA A 235 -4.09 10.84 18.24
CA ALA A 235 -4.98 11.38 17.22
C ALA A 235 -4.22 11.52 15.89
N PHE A 236 -4.97 11.78 14.82
CA PHE A 236 -4.43 12.03 13.49
C PHE A 236 -5.01 13.32 12.93
N ALA A 237 -4.19 14.11 12.26
CA ALA A 237 -4.59 15.34 11.59
C ALA A 237 -4.22 15.32 10.11
N TYR A 238 -5.13 15.77 9.27
CA TYR A 238 -4.90 16.08 7.87
C TYR A 238 -4.43 17.54 7.76
N PRO A 239 -3.18 17.81 7.33
CA PRO A 239 -2.66 19.17 7.25
C PRO A 239 -3.48 20.09 6.35
N ALA A 240 -3.60 21.36 6.75
CA ALA A 240 -4.43 22.35 6.05
C ALA A 240 -3.90 22.69 4.65
N GLU A 241 -2.59 22.57 4.41
CA GLU A 241 -1.96 22.84 3.12
C GLU A 241 -2.28 21.77 2.07
N GLY A 242 -2.86 20.65 2.47
CA GLY A 242 -3.08 19.46 1.68
C GLY A 242 -2.21 18.29 2.13
N PHE A 243 -2.39 17.14 1.52
CA PHE A 243 -1.71 15.91 1.89
C PHE A 243 -1.67 14.93 0.70
N PRO A 244 -0.71 14.01 0.65
CA PRO A 244 -0.69 13.00 -0.40
C PRO A 244 -1.74 11.91 -0.17
N LEU A 245 -2.28 11.42 -1.30
CA LEU A 245 -3.12 10.24 -1.40
C LEU A 245 -2.34 9.15 -2.13
N TYR A 246 -2.36 7.95 -1.60
CA TYR A 246 -1.80 6.76 -2.25
C TYR A 246 -2.86 5.67 -2.43
N GLY A 247 -2.64 4.77 -3.37
CA GLY A 247 -3.51 3.61 -3.59
C GLY A 247 -2.70 2.45 -4.10
N ASP A 248 -2.87 1.29 -3.48
CA ASP A 248 -2.18 0.07 -3.84
C ASP A 248 -3.10 -0.80 -4.67
N ASN A 249 -2.54 -1.45 -5.67
CA ASN A 249 -3.30 -2.13 -6.71
C ASN A 249 -2.84 -3.57 -6.86
N ALA A 250 -3.77 -4.51 -6.91
CA ALA A 250 -3.46 -5.88 -7.30
C ALA A 250 -3.17 -5.95 -8.80
N VAL A 251 -2.02 -6.53 -9.16
CA VAL A 251 -1.62 -6.75 -10.55
C VAL A 251 -1.17 -8.19 -10.77
N VAL A 252 -1.35 -8.69 -12.00
CA VAL A 252 -0.79 -9.97 -12.44
C VAL A 252 0.51 -9.67 -13.20
N LEU A 253 1.60 -10.33 -12.82
CA LEU A 253 2.86 -10.19 -13.56
C LEU A 253 2.78 -10.92 -14.91
N ARG A 254 3.34 -10.31 -15.95
CA ARG A 254 3.32 -10.89 -17.30
C ARG A 254 4.05 -12.23 -17.38
N GLU A 255 5.04 -12.44 -16.53
CA GLU A 255 5.79 -13.69 -16.43
C GLU A 255 5.02 -14.83 -15.73
N SER A 256 3.86 -14.53 -15.13
CA SER A 256 3.07 -15.54 -14.41
C SER A 256 2.60 -16.65 -15.35
N GLY A 257 3.00 -17.87 -15.05
CA GLY A 257 2.43 -19.08 -15.68
C GLY A 257 1.07 -19.50 -15.11
N ARG A 258 0.47 -18.69 -14.19
CA ARG A 258 -0.74 -19.02 -13.43
C ARG A 258 -1.75 -17.88 -13.47
N ALA A 259 -1.86 -17.20 -14.62
CA ALA A 259 -2.70 -16.01 -14.76
C ALA A 259 -4.17 -16.28 -14.38
N GLU A 260 -4.72 -17.45 -14.68
CA GLU A 260 -6.09 -17.81 -14.29
C GLU A 260 -6.27 -17.82 -12.77
N LEU A 261 -5.39 -18.51 -12.06
CA LEU A 261 -5.43 -18.58 -10.59
C LEU A 261 -5.16 -17.21 -9.95
N ALA A 262 -4.31 -16.39 -10.58
CA ALA A 262 -4.07 -15.00 -10.14
C ALA A 262 -5.35 -14.16 -10.25
N HIS A 263 -6.14 -14.30 -11.33
CA HIS A 263 -7.43 -13.62 -11.44
C HIS A 263 -8.44 -14.14 -10.41
N GLU A 264 -8.49 -15.42 -10.14
CA GLU A 264 -9.35 -15.99 -9.09
C GLU A 264 -9.01 -15.40 -7.73
N PHE A 265 -7.72 -15.25 -7.41
CA PHE A 265 -7.27 -14.64 -6.16
C PHE A 265 -7.66 -13.16 -6.08
N ILE A 266 -7.44 -12.39 -7.14
CA ILE A 266 -7.84 -10.97 -7.18
C ILE A 266 -9.36 -10.84 -7.05
N ASN A 267 -10.12 -11.67 -7.77
CA ASN A 267 -11.58 -11.66 -7.67
C ASN A 267 -12.09 -12.09 -6.28
N TYR A 268 -11.39 -13.01 -5.62
CA TYR A 268 -11.68 -13.40 -4.23
C TYR A 268 -11.48 -12.21 -3.27
N LEU A 269 -10.39 -11.45 -3.41
CA LEU A 269 -10.13 -10.24 -2.61
C LEU A 269 -11.18 -9.15 -2.85
N LEU A 270 -11.80 -9.10 -4.04
CA LEU A 270 -12.88 -8.16 -4.39
C LEU A 270 -14.24 -8.54 -3.79
N ARG A 271 -14.40 -9.70 -3.17
CA ARG A 271 -15.63 -10.05 -2.46
C ARG A 271 -15.84 -9.12 -1.28
N ALA A 272 -17.01 -8.51 -1.16
CA ALA A 272 -17.28 -7.55 -0.12
C ALA A 272 -17.00 -8.07 1.31
N PRO A 273 -17.39 -9.31 1.71
CA PRO A 273 -17.06 -9.85 3.03
C PRO A 273 -15.55 -10.02 3.26
N VAL A 274 -14.79 -10.45 2.22
CA VAL A 274 -13.35 -10.65 2.31
C VAL A 274 -12.65 -9.29 2.48
N ALA A 275 -12.99 -8.32 1.64
CA ALA A 275 -12.44 -6.97 1.73
C ALA A 275 -12.79 -6.29 3.08
N ALA A 276 -14.01 -6.48 3.60
CA ALA A 276 -14.40 -5.94 4.90
C ALA A 276 -13.59 -6.55 6.06
N ALA A 277 -13.35 -7.87 6.05
CA ALA A 277 -12.49 -8.53 7.04
C ALA A 277 -11.06 -8.00 7.00
N ILE A 278 -10.53 -7.74 5.80
CA ILE A 278 -9.19 -7.18 5.62
C ILE A 278 -9.11 -5.76 6.20
N VAL A 279 -10.07 -4.87 5.92
CA VAL A 279 -10.12 -3.52 6.50
C VAL A 279 -10.15 -3.57 8.02
N GLN A 280 -10.95 -4.46 8.60
CA GLN A 280 -11.07 -4.61 10.05
C GLN A 280 -9.76 -5.04 10.71
N THR A 281 -8.92 -5.79 9.99
CA THR A 281 -7.62 -6.24 10.49
C THR A 281 -6.51 -5.22 10.20
N SER A 282 -6.39 -4.79 8.94
CA SER A 282 -5.30 -3.93 8.47
C SER A 282 -5.40 -2.49 8.95
N ARG A 283 -6.62 -2.02 9.23
CA ARG A 283 -6.91 -0.59 9.46
C ARG A 283 -6.52 0.29 8.27
N THR A 284 -6.66 -0.24 7.04
CA THR A 284 -6.43 0.47 5.80
C THR A 284 -7.76 0.66 5.06
N ALA A 285 -7.97 1.83 4.48
CA ALA A 285 -9.17 2.07 3.67
C ALA A 285 -9.14 1.21 2.40
N THR A 286 -10.30 0.70 2.01
CA THR A 286 -10.44 -0.17 0.83
C THR A 286 -11.01 0.58 -0.35
N ALA A 287 -10.58 0.21 -1.55
CA ALA A 287 -11.21 0.64 -2.80
C ALA A 287 -12.56 -0.04 -3.07
N ASN A 288 -12.94 -1.04 -2.27
CA ASN A 288 -14.18 -1.81 -2.40
C ASN A 288 -15.33 -1.11 -1.66
N GLY A 289 -16.20 -0.42 -2.41
CA GLY A 289 -17.36 0.29 -1.86
C GLY A 289 -18.41 -0.64 -1.24
N ALA A 290 -18.60 -1.83 -1.80
CA ALA A 290 -19.54 -2.81 -1.25
C ALA A 290 -19.06 -3.33 0.13
N ALA A 291 -17.76 -3.41 0.35
CA ALA A 291 -17.20 -3.80 1.64
C ALA A 291 -17.43 -2.75 2.73
N GLN A 292 -17.42 -1.47 2.39
CA GLN A 292 -17.64 -0.39 3.37
C GLN A 292 -19.00 -0.52 4.07
N ALA A 293 -20.04 -0.96 3.36
CA ALA A 293 -21.35 -1.18 3.93
C ALA A 293 -21.37 -2.29 5.00
N LEU A 294 -20.42 -3.21 4.97
CA LEU A 294 -20.28 -4.34 5.91
C LEU A 294 -19.40 -4.01 7.12
N LEU A 295 -18.73 -2.85 7.13
CA LEU A 295 -17.89 -2.46 8.25
C LEU A 295 -18.72 -2.09 9.48
N PRO A 296 -18.23 -2.37 10.70
CA PRO A 296 -18.80 -1.83 11.93
C PRO A 296 -18.94 -0.30 11.84
N GLU A 297 -20.00 0.24 12.43
CA GLU A 297 -20.31 1.69 12.33
C GLU A 297 -19.15 2.57 12.79
N ALA A 298 -18.49 2.21 13.88
CA ALA A 298 -17.33 2.95 14.38
C ALA A 298 -16.20 3.03 13.35
N LEU A 299 -15.93 1.95 12.60
CA LEU A 299 -14.89 1.93 11.58
C LEU A 299 -15.35 2.67 10.31
N ARG A 300 -16.60 2.51 9.93
CA ARG A 300 -17.19 3.21 8.76
C ARG A 300 -17.20 4.74 8.93
N ARG A 301 -17.35 5.23 10.18
CA ARG A 301 -17.31 6.65 10.54
C ARG A 301 -15.91 7.14 10.93
N ASN A 302 -14.90 6.30 10.82
CA ASN A 302 -13.54 6.68 11.20
C ASN A 302 -12.96 7.67 10.19
N THR A 303 -12.77 8.92 10.62
CA THR A 303 -12.30 10.02 9.77
C THR A 303 -10.80 9.96 9.47
N THR A 304 -10.02 9.18 10.23
CA THR A 304 -8.61 8.90 9.90
C THR A 304 -8.51 8.03 8.64
N LEU A 305 -9.37 7.02 8.50
CA LEU A 305 -9.35 6.10 7.35
C LEU A 305 -10.25 6.59 6.21
N PHE A 306 -11.39 7.16 6.54
CA PHE A 306 -12.41 7.62 5.61
C PHE A 306 -12.70 9.12 5.84
N PRO A 307 -11.79 10.01 5.43
CA PRO A 307 -11.98 11.44 5.60
C PRO A 307 -13.19 11.96 4.81
N SER A 308 -13.77 13.07 5.27
CA SER A 308 -14.89 13.72 4.60
C SER A 308 -14.52 14.15 3.16
N ALA A 309 -15.53 14.35 2.31
CA ALA A 309 -15.32 14.85 0.95
C ALA A 309 -14.58 16.21 0.94
N GLU A 310 -14.89 17.09 1.91
CA GLU A 310 -14.19 18.37 2.08
C GLU A 310 -12.71 18.18 2.40
N THR A 311 -12.39 17.26 3.30
CA THR A 311 -11.00 16.91 3.62
C THR A 311 -10.30 16.31 2.40
N LEU A 312 -10.94 15.35 1.71
CA LEU A 312 -10.38 14.70 0.51
C LEU A 312 -10.11 15.69 -0.64
N ALA A 313 -10.89 16.77 -0.74
CA ALA A 313 -10.68 17.79 -1.77
C ALA A 313 -9.31 18.49 -1.66
N ARG A 314 -8.64 18.43 -0.50
CA ARG A 314 -7.27 18.92 -0.30
C ARG A 314 -6.19 17.87 -0.59
N GLY A 315 -6.58 16.62 -0.78
CA GLY A 315 -5.66 15.52 -1.08
C GLY A 315 -5.14 15.58 -2.51
N GLN A 316 -3.89 15.20 -2.70
CA GLN A 316 -3.25 15.09 -4.02
C GLN A 316 -2.79 13.65 -4.22
N TRP A 317 -3.30 12.99 -5.27
CA TRP A 317 -2.75 11.69 -5.66
C TRP A 317 -1.29 11.82 -6.04
N ILE A 318 -0.45 10.94 -5.51
CA ILE A 318 0.98 10.91 -5.83
C ILE A 318 1.13 10.59 -7.33
N ALA A 319 1.79 11.48 -8.09
CA ALA A 319 1.98 11.29 -9.52
C ALA A 319 3.17 10.37 -9.81
N THR A 320 3.13 9.69 -10.95
CA THR A 320 4.33 9.03 -11.50
C THR A 320 5.38 10.10 -11.82
N MET A 321 6.56 9.98 -11.21
CA MET A 321 7.64 10.92 -11.44
C MET A 321 8.45 10.56 -12.69
N PRO A 322 8.86 11.56 -13.50
CA PRO A 322 9.87 11.36 -14.54
C PRO A 322 11.16 10.80 -13.94
N ALA A 323 11.83 9.90 -14.67
CA ALA A 323 13.04 9.25 -14.19
C ALA A 323 14.17 10.24 -13.79
N ALA A 324 14.24 11.39 -14.45
CA ALA A 324 15.22 12.43 -14.10
C ALA A 324 14.91 13.05 -12.73
N THR A 325 13.63 13.37 -12.48
CA THR A 325 13.15 13.88 -11.20
C THR A 325 13.34 12.87 -10.07
N GLN A 326 13.04 11.58 -10.34
CA GLN A 326 13.28 10.54 -9.34
C GLN A 326 14.76 10.47 -8.95
N ARG A 327 15.68 10.41 -9.92
CA ARG A 327 17.13 10.43 -9.63
C ARG A 327 17.58 11.69 -8.88
N LEU A 328 16.93 12.83 -9.11
CA LEU A 328 17.22 14.05 -8.36
C LEU A 328 16.77 13.90 -6.91
N ARG A 329 15.55 13.44 -6.67
CA ARG A 329 15.03 13.17 -5.31
C ARG A 329 15.88 12.15 -4.53
N ASP A 330 16.37 11.09 -5.20
CA ASP A 330 17.25 10.09 -4.59
C ASP A 330 18.58 10.69 -4.12
N ARG A 331 19.18 11.59 -4.93
CA ARG A 331 20.41 12.32 -4.53
C ARG A 331 20.13 13.27 -3.36
N MET A 332 19.05 14.07 -3.44
CA MET A 332 18.64 14.95 -2.34
C MET A 332 18.41 14.18 -1.06
N TRP A 333 17.82 12.99 -1.14
CA TRP A 333 17.62 12.14 0.03
C TRP A 333 18.95 11.73 0.68
N THR A 334 19.93 11.38 -0.13
CA THR A 334 21.27 11.08 0.37
C THR A 334 21.90 12.30 1.06
N GLU A 335 21.74 13.49 0.47
CA GLU A 335 22.22 14.76 1.05
C GLU A 335 21.49 15.09 2.36
N ILE A 336 20.16 14.96 2.40
CA ILE A 336 19.35 15.14 3.62
C ILE A 336 19.80 14.18 4.73
N LYS A 337 20.00 12.89 4.41
CA LYS A 337 20.39 11.88 5.40
C LYS A 337 21.81 12.11 5.94
N SER A 338 22.70 12.73 5.19
CA SER A 338 24.08 12.99 5.58
C SER A 338 24.31 14.35 6.24
N ALA A 339 23.41 15.33 6.08
CA ALA A 339 23.49 16.65 6.71
C ALA A 339 23.28 16.61 8.27
#